data_d9477729a8121b20e99719c8edb54393
#
_entry.id   d9477729a8121b20e99719c8edb54393
#
_cell.length_a   1.000
_cell.length_b   1.000
_cell.length_c   1.000
_cell.angle_alpha   90.00
_cell.angle_beta   90.00
_cell.angle_gamma   90.00
#
_symmetry.space_group_name_H-M   'P 1'
#
loop_
_entity.id
_entity.type
_entity.pdbx_description
1 polymer ?
#
loop_
_entity_poly.entity_id
_entity_poly.type
_entity_poly.pdbx_seq_one_letter_code
_entity_poly.pdbx_strand_id
1 'polypeptide(L)'
;MVRHGTPRTAFPTLFTERRNIMKNTIFTGAAIAIITPMNADGSINYDELGELIDDQIKKGTDGIVICGTTGEASTMTDDEHLDCIKFAVKQAAGRVPVIAGTGSNDTAYAVKLSQEAEAAGADALLLVTPYYNKTTQRGLIAHFTAIADAVNVPIILYNIPGRTGVNIDVATVKELAKHKNIAAIKEASGNISYAAKLIAECGDNIDVYSGNDDQIVPLMSLGAKGVISVLSHVIPAETHQMAQYCLDNNFAAAMKMQIEYLDLINDLFIEVNPIPVKEAMNMIGWNAGPCRLPLYEMSDEHKAKLRASLRKHGLVK
;
A
#
# COMPACT_ATOMS: atom_id res chain seq x y z
N MET A 1 -55.07 38.87 -1.42
CA MET A 1 -53.69 39.06 -0.98
C MET A 1 -52.85 37.94 -1.59
N VAL A 2 -52.12 38.26 -2.65
CA VAL A 2 -51.26 37.33 -3.35
C VAL A 2 -49.85 37.50 -2.78
N ARG A 3 -49.26 36.45 -2.18
CA ARG A 3 -47.87 36.47 -1.71
C ARG A 3 -46.94 36.07 -2.85
N HIS A 4 -46.16 37.04 -3.31
CA HIS A 4 -45.06 36.79 -4.25
C HIS A 4 -43.92 36.04 -3.57
N GLY A 5 -43.62 34.84 -4.01
CA GLY A 5 -42.42 34.10 -3.65
C GLY A 5 -41.20 34.68 -4.40
N THR A 6 -40.17 35.04 -3.68
CA THR A 6 -38.86 35.44 -4.21
C THR A 6 -38.17 34.24 -4.88
N PRO A 7 -37.54 34.41 -6.05
CA PRO A 7 -36.82 33.34 -6.69
C PRO A 7 -35.53 33.00 -5.90
N ARG A 8 -35.30 31.71 -5.64
CA ARG A 8 -34.04 31.21 -5.12
C ARG A 8 -32.95 31.44 -6.17
N THR A 9 -32.00 32.27 -5.88
CA THR A 9 -30.77 32.43 -6.66
C THR A 9 -30.01 31.08 -6.70
N ALA A 10 -29.91 30.51 -7.88
CA ALA A 10 -29.05 29.35 -8.14
C ALA A 10 -27.58 29.79 -7.96
N PHE A 11 -26.87 29.08 -7.10
CA PHE A 11 -25.42 29.25 -7.02
C PHE A 11 -24.78 28.85 -8.36
N PRO A 12 -23.85 29.65 -8.93
CA PRO A 12 -23.16 29.24 -10.13
C PRO A 12 -22.29 28.03 -9.81
N THR A 13 -22.50 26.94 -10.52
CA THR A 13 -21.63 25.78 -10.55
C THR A 13 -20.31 26.20 -11.19
N LEU A 14 -19.29 26.48 -10.38
CA LEU A 14 -17.91 26.64 -10.80
C LEU A 14 -17.31 25.26 -11.16
N PHE A 15 -17.83 24.62 -12.20
CA PHE A 15 -17.12 23.55 -12.88
C PHE A 15 -16.30 24.18 -14.01
N THR A 16 -15.08 24.61 -13.68
CA THR A 16 -14.01 24.83 -14.67
C THR A 16 -13.77 23.52 -15.42
N GLU A 17 -13.73 23.55 -16.75
CA GLU A 17 -13.35 22.43 -17.61
C GLU A 17 -12.00 21.89 -17.12
N ARG A 18 -12.04 20.74 -16.40
CA ARG A 18 -10.86 20.00 -16.00
C ARG A 18 -10.42 19.18 -17.20
N ARG A 19 -9.22 19.40 -17.68
CA ARG A 19 -8.59 18.53 -18.70
C ARG A 19 -8.55 17.12 -18.13
N ASN A 20 -9.36 16.21 -18.68
CA ASN A 20 -9.28 14.78 -18.42
C ASN A 20 -7.94 14.25 -18.96
N ILE A 21 -6.89 14.27 -18.14
CA ILE A 21 -5.78 13.35 -18.33
C ILE A 21 -6.38 12.00 -17.95
N MET A 22 -6.46 11.06 -18.91
CA MET A 22 -6.95 9.71 -18.61
C MET A 22 -6.01 9.10 -17.57
N LYS A 23 -6.52 8.96 -16.36
CA LYS A 23 -5.83 8.44 -15.20
C LYS A 23 -5.85 6.92 -15.30
N ASN A 24 -4.68 6.30 -15.40
CA ASN A 24 -4.54 4.84 -15.38
C ASN A 24 -4.56 4.39 -13.91
N THR A 25 -5.75 4.12 -13.36
CA THR A 25 -5.90 3.50 -12.05
C THR A 25 -5.29 2.09 -12.08
N ILE A 26 -4.31 1.82 -11.21
CA ILE A 26 -3.58 0.55 -11.17
C ILE A 26 -4.50 -0.56 -10.64
N PHE A 27 -5.20 -0.29 -9.54
CA PHE A 27 -6.24 -1.17 -8.98
C PHE A 27 -7.24 -0.33 -8.16
N THR A 28 -8.37 -0.94 -7.80
CA THR A 28 -9.28 -0.45 -6.77
C THR A 28 -9.52 -1.58 -5.77
N GLY A 29 -9.77 -1.26 -4.50
CA GLY A 29 -10.01 -2.29 -3.47
C GLY A 29 -8.80 -2.50 -2.56
N ALA A 30 -8.43 -3.74 -2.28
CA ALA A 30 -7.39 -4.10 -1.32
C ALA A 30 -6.22 -4.85 -1.99
N ALA A 31 -5.07 -4.21 -2.11
CA ALA A 31 -3.82 -4.88 -2.44
C ALA A 31 -3.08 -5.31 -1.17
N ILE A 32 -2.39 -6.45 -1.21
CA ILE A 32 -1.55 -6.90 -0.12
C ILE A 32 -0.12 -6.36 -0.25
N ALA A 33 0.45 -5.81 0.84
CA ALA A 33 1.90 -5.62 0.96
C ALA A 33 2.52 -6.93 1.46
N ILE A 34 2.75 -7.88 0.53
CA ILE A 34 3.02 -9.28 0.86
C ILE A 34 4.33 -9.47 1.62
N ILE A 35 4.33 -10.36 2.63
CA ILE A 35 5.55 -10.83 3.29
C ILE A 35 6.41 -11.65 2.33
N THR A 36 7.70 -11.74 2.61
CA THR A 36 8.58 -12.72 1.99
C THR A 36 8.82 -13.85 3.00
N PRO A 37 8.24 -15.04 2.79
CA PRO A 37 8.52 -16.20 3.63
C PRO A 37 10.02 -16.56 3.58
N MET A 38 10.59 -16.89 4.74
CA MET A 38 12.00 -17.24 4.88
C MET A 38 12.15 -18.63 5.50
N ASN A 39 13.11 -19.40 5.03
CA ASN A 39 13.55 -20.63 5.67
C ASN A 39 14.31 -20.32 6.97
N ALA A 40 14.57 -21.31 7.80
CA ALA A 40 15.28 -21.15 9.06
C ALA A 40 16.73 -20.63 8.88
N ASP A 41 17.35 -20.87 7.74
CA ASP A 41 18.68 -20.37 7.37
C ASP A 41 18.64 -18.94 6.80
N GLY A 42 17.47 -18.36 6.68
CA GLY A 42 17.23 -17.02 6.14
C GLY A 42 17.13 -16.97 4.61
N SER A 43 17.21 -18.07 3.89
CA SER A 43 16.94 -18.12 2.45
C SER A 43 15.44 -17.93 2.18
N ILE A 44 15.08 -17.43 1.00
CA ILE A 44 13.68 -17.17 0.62
C ILE A 44 12.97 -18.49 0.35
N ASN A 45 11.80 -18.68 0.95
CA ASN A 45 10.91 -19.83 0.71
C ASN A 45 9.94 -19.49 -0.43
N TYR A 46 10.34 -19.76 -1.67
CA TYR A 46 9.55 -19.48 -2.85
C TYR A 46 8.29 -20.34 -2.96
N ASP A 47 8.31 -21.56 -2.46
CA ASP A 47 7.14 -22.46 -2.48
C ASP A 47 6.01 -21.84 -1.63
N GLU A 48 6.33 -21.46 -0.41
CA GLU A 48 5.38 -20.79 0.49
C GLU A 48 4.91 -19.43 -0.05
N LEU A 49 5.83 -18.66 -0.67
CA LEU A 49 5.46 -17.39 -1.30
C LEU A 49 4.46 -17.62 -2.45
N GLY A 50 4.65 -18.68 -3.23
CA GLY A 50 3.75 -19.04 -4.33
C GLY A 50 2.36 -19.43 -3.83
N GLU A 51 2.29 -20.27 -2.80
CA GLU A 51 1.02 -20.66 -2.18
C GLU A 51 0.29 -19.45 -1.58
N LEU A 52 1.04 -18.55 -0.92
CA LEU A 52 0.46 -17.33 -0.34
C LEU A 52 -0.10 -16.39 -1.43
N ILE A 53 0.61 -16.19 -2.54
CA ILE A 53 0.13 -15.41 -3.68
C ILE A 53 -1.17 -16.00 -4.23
N ASP A 54 -1.24 -17.30 -4.42
CA ASP A 54 -2.42 -17.98 -4.96
C ASP A 54 -3.61 -17.90 -3.99
N ASP A 55 -3.38 -18.08 -2.70
CA ASP A 55 -4.42 -17.95 -1.66
C ASP A 55 -5.00 -16.53 -1.61
N GLN A 56 -4.13 -15.52 -1.66
CA GLN A 56 -4.54 -14.11 -1.69
C GLN A 56 -5.41 -13.79 -2.90
N ILE A 57 -4.99 -14.21 -4.10
CA ILE A 57 -5.76 -14.01 -5.32
C ILE A 57 -7.10 -14.74 -5.25
N LYS A 58 -7.12 -15.98 -4.78
CA LYS A 58 -8.34 -16.77 -4.62
C LYS A 58 -9.33 -16.13 -3.65
N LYS A 59 -8.84 -15.42 -2.63
CA LYS A 59 -9.64 -14.74 -1.60
C LYS A 59 -10.01 -13.29 -1.96
N GLY A 60 -9.69 -12.84 -3.16
CA GLY A 60 -10.17 -11.57 -3.71
C GLY A 60 -9.22 -10.39 -3.56
N THR A 61 -7.94 -10.62 -3.25
CA THR A 61 -6.92 -9.55 -3.30
C THR A 61 -6.89 -8.88 -4.68
N ASP A 62 -6.91 -7.56 -4.72
CA ASP A 62 -6.99 -6.75 -5.95
C ASP A 62 -5.61 -6.36 -6.52
N GLY A 63 -4.52 -6.70 -5.83
CA GLY A 63 -3.16 -6.48 -6.28
C GLY A 63 -2.13 -7.00 -5.27
N ILE A 64 -0.92 -7.24 -5.75
CA ILE A 64 0.20 -7.73 -4.92
C ILE A 64 1.34 -6.73 -4.96
N VAL A 65 1.71 -6.20 -3.80
CA VAL A 65 2.91 -5.39 -3.64
C VAL A 65 4.03 -6.28 -3.12
N ILE A 66 4.96 -6.64 -4.02
CA ILE A 66 6.14 -7.46 -3.71
C ILE A 66 7.33 -6.58 -3.34
N CYS A 67 8.21 -7.05 -2.50
CA CYS A 67 9.43 -6.36 -2.08
C CYS A 67 9.17 -4.94 -1.54
N GLY A 68 8.05 -4.75 -0.83
CA GLY A 68 7.83 -3.57 0.00
C GLY A 68 8.52 -3.70 1.35
N THR A 69 8.22 -2.77 2.28
CA THR A 69 8.72 -2.82 3.67
C THR A 69 8.34 -4.13 4.36
N THR A 70 7.10 -4.57 4.21
CA THR A 70 6.58 -5.83 4.77
C THR A 70 7.25 -7.06 4.17
N GLY A 71 7.70 -6.96 2.92
CA GLY A 71 8.47 -8.00 2.22
C GLY A 71 9.96 -8.02 2.56
N GLU A 72 10.43 -7.22 3.52
CA GLU A 72 11.82 -7.19 3.99
C GLU A 72 12.86 -6.86 2.88
N ALA A 73 12.47 -6.06 1.89
CA ALA A 73 13.35 -5.72 0.75
C ALA A 73 14.70 -5.12 1.16
N SER A 74 14.76 -4.42 2.32
CA SER A 74 15.99 -3.79 2.81
C SER A 74 17.09 -4.75 3.26
N THR A 75 16.78 -6.04 3.42
CA THR A 75 17.74 -7.10 3.80
C THR A 75 17.95 -8.14 2.69
N MET A 76 17.40 -7.90 1.51
CA MET A 76 17.65 -8.71 0.32
C MET A 76 18.90 -8.23 -0.41
N THR A 77 19.62 -9.18 -1.02
CA THR A 77 20.60 -8.84 -2.06
C THR A 77 19.88 -8.36 -3.33
N ASP A 78 20.59 -7.71 -4.24
CA ASP A 78 20.01 -7.26 -5.53
C ASP A 78 19.37 -8.43 -6.30
N ASP A 79 20.07 -9.58 -6.33
CA ASP A 79 19.59 -10.77 -7.01
C ASP A 79 18.32 -11.33 -6.36
N GLU A 80 18.28 -11.46 -5.03
CA GLU A 80 17.09 -11.90 -4.31
C GLU A 80 15.89 -10.98 -4.54
N HIS A 81 16.13 -9.66 -4.53
CA HIS A 81 15.08 -8.67 -4.75
C HIS A 81 14.46 -8.83 -6.14
N LEU A 82 15.31 -8.89 -7.17
CA LEU A 82 14.87 -9.06 -8.56
C LEU A 82 14.20 -10.42 -8.78
N ASP A 83 14.74 -11.49 -8.19
CA ASP A 83 14.17 -12.83 -8.33
C ASP A 83 12.82 -12.97 -7.64
N CYS A 84 12.59 -12.30 -6.49
CA CYS A 84 11.27 -12.20 -5.87
C CYS A 84 10.26 -11.50 -6.78
N ILE A 85 10.65 -10.40 -7.44
CA ILE A 85 9.79 -9.68 -8.39
C ILE A 85 9.42 -10.60 -9.57
N LYS A 86 10.41 -11.22 -10.21
CA LYS A 86 10.18 -12.17 -11.32
C LYS A 86 9.26 -13.32 -10.90
N PHE A 87 9.51 -13.87 -9.71
CA PHE A 87 8.69 -14.95 -9.17
C PHE A 87 7.24 -14.52 -8.98
N ALA A 88 7.01 -13.37 -8.32
CA ALA A 88 5.65 -12.87 -8.08
C ALA A 88 4.90 -12.58 -9.39
N VAL A 89 5.56 -11.97 -10.39
CA VAL A 89 4.98 -11.73 -11.72
C VAL A 89 4.58 -13.04 -12.39
N LYS A 90 5.48 -14.04 -12.39
CA LYS A 90 5.20 -15.35 -12.94
C LYS A 90 4.06 -16.06 -12.21
N GLN A 91 4.04 -16.01 -10.87
CA GLN A 91 3.03 -16.67 -10.05
C GLN A 91 1.67 -16.00 -10.19
N ALA A 92 1.61 -14.67 -10.19
CA ALA A 92 0.36 -13.94 -10.38
C ALA A 92 -0.24 -14.17 -11.78
N ALA A 93 0.61 -14.37 -12.80
CA ALA A 93 0.23 -14.72 -14.17
C ALA A 93 -0.87 -13.81 -14.76
N GLY A 94 -0.82 -12.51 -14.47
CA GLY A 94 -1.78 -11.51 -14.94
C GLY A 94 -3.17 -11.58 -14.30
N ARG A 95 -3.37 -12.40 -13.25
CA ARG A 95 -4.65 -12.49 -12.53
C ARG A 95 -4.97 -11.24 -11.72
N VAL A 96 -3.94 -10.60 -11.19
CA VAL A 96 -3.98 -9.30 -10.51
C VAL A 96 -2.69 -8.53 -10.81
N PRO A 97 -2.66 -7.19 -10.73
CA PRO A 97 -1.44 -6.43 -10.93
C PRO A 97 -0.40 -6.73 -9.86
N VAL A 98 0.86 -6.86 -10.28
CA VAL A 98 2.04 -6.98 -9.42
C VAL A 98 2.76 -5.64 -9.37
N ILE A 99 2.87 -5.07 -8.18
CA ILE A 99 3.48 -3.78 -7.90
C ILE A 99 4.82 -4.03 -7.22
N ALA A 100 5.92 -3.69 -7.86
CA ALA A 100 7.26 -3.92 -7.32
C ALA A 100 7.74 -2.75 -6.45
N GLY A 101 8.18 -3.03 -5.23
CA GLY A 101 8.85 -2.05 -4.37
C GLY A 101 10.28 -1.83 -4.85
N THR A 102 10.56 -0.68 -5.48
CA THR A 102 11.87 -0.36 -6.06
C THR A 102 12.45 0.97 -5.55
N GLY A 103 11.77 1.61 -4.58
CA GLY A 103 12.24 2.86 -3.98
C GLY A 103 13.53 2.67 -3.18
N SER A 104 14.43 3.64 -3.27
CA SER A 104 15.70 3.68 -2.56
C SER A 104 16.04 5.11 -2.14
N ASN A 105 16.98 5.24 -1.22
CA ASN A 105 17.60 6.52 -0.87
C ASN A 105 18.79 6.90 -1.78
N ASP A 106 19.08 6.08 -2.79
CA ASP A 106 20.01 6.35 -3.89
C ASP A 106 19.19 6.40 -5.20
N THR A 107 19.21 7.55 -5.88
CA THR A 107 18.43 7.75 -7.11
C THR A 107 18.89 6.85 -8.25
N ALA A 108 20.21 6.67 -8.42
CA ALA A 108 20.77 5.85 -9.49
C ALA A 108 20.39 4.38 -9.30
N TYR A 109 20.46 3.88 -8.05
CA TYR A 109 20.04 2.53 -7.72
C TYR A 109 18.52 2.34 -7.91
N ALA A 110 17.69 3.31 -7.48
CA ALA A 110 16.25 3.25 -7.68
C ALA A 110 15.87 3.21 -9.17
N VAL A 111 16.56 3.98 -10.02
CA VAL A 111 16.39 3.95 -11.49
C VAL A 111 16.73 2.56 -12.03
N LYS A 112 17.91 2.03 -11.71
CA LYS A 112 18.35 0.69 -12.16
C LYS A 112 17.33 -0.39 -11.76
N LEU A 113 16.98 -0.46 -10.47
CA LEU A 113 16.06 -1.49 -9.97
C LEU A 113 14.66 -1.34 -10.57
N SER A 114 14.19 -0.11 -10.81
CA SER A 114 12.90 0.15 -11.44
C SER A 114 12.85 -0.33 -12.89
N GLN A 115 13.93 -0.12 -13.66
CA GLN A 115 14.07 -0.63 -15.03
C GLN A 115 14.13 -2.17 -15.05
N GLU A 116 14.84 -2.78 -14.12
CA GLU A 116 14.93 -4.25 -13.99
C GLU A 116 13.58 -4.85 -13.60
N ALA A 117 12.81 -4.20 -12.70
CA ALA A 117 11.46 -4.62 -12.34
C ALA A 117 10.47 -4.49 -13.50
N GLU A 118 10.51 -3.40 -14.27
CA GLU A 118 9.73 -3.25 -15.49
C GLU A 118 10.06 -4.35 -16.50
N ALA A 119 11.35 -4.62 -16.74
CA ALA A 119 11.81 -5.69 -17.64
C ALA A 119 11.40 -7.09 -17.15
N ALA A 120 11.25 -7.29 -15.83
CA ALA A 120 10.72 -8.51 -15.23
C ALA A 120 9.20 -8.65 -15.38
N GLY A 121 8.49 -7.63 -15.86
CA GLY A 121 7.05 -7.64 -16.11
C GLY A 121 6.20 -7.12 -14.95
N ALA A 122 6.75 -6.35 -14.04
CA ALA A 122 5.95 -5.65 -13.02
C ALA A 122 4.96 -4.69 -13.67
N ASP A 123 3.70 -4.68 -13.20
CA ASP A 123 2.64 -3.82 -13.75
C ASP A 123 2.74 -2.37 -13.24
N ALA A 124 3.36 -2.18 -12.08
CA ALA A 124 3.58 -0.87 -11.47
C ALA A 124 4.77 -0.91 -10.49
N LEU A 125 5.21 0.27 -10.06
CA LEU A 125 6.29 0.42 -9.09
C LEU A 125 5.81 1.15 -7.83
N LEU A 126 6.30 0.75 -6.66
CA LEU A 126 6.11 1.44 -5.40
C LEU A 126 7.44 2.09 -4.96
N LEU A 127 7.46 3.42 -4.89
CA LEU A 127 8.66 4.19 -4.59
C LEU A 127 8.54 4.91 -3.24
N VAL A 128 9.21 4.39 -2.22
CA VAL A 128 9.33 5.05 -0.92
C VAL A 128 10.20 6.32 -1.03
N THR A 129 9.90 7.33 -0.22
CA THR A 129 10.76 8.52 -0.11
C THR A 129 12.17 8.13 0.33
N PRO A 130 13.23 8.87 -0.13
CA PRO A 130 14.58 8.67 0.40
C PRO A 130 14.61 8.74 1.91
N TYR A 131 15.06 7.67 2.54
CA TYR A 131 15.20 7.48 3.98
C TYR A 131 16.66 7.68 4.40
N TYR A 132 16.91 7.96 5.69
CA TYR A 132 18.22 8.16 6.30
C TYR A 132 18.93 9.43 5.83
N ASN A 133 19.42 9.51 4.57
CA ASN A 133 20.07 10.71 4.01
C ASN A 133 19.05 11.83 3.75
N LYS A 134 17.74 11.52 3.71
CA LYS A 134 16.62 12.47 3.50
C LYS A 134 16.79 13.31 2.23
N THR A 135 15.96 14.32 2.05
CA THR A 135 16.09 15.33 1.00
C THR A 135 15.10 16.46 1.22
N THR A 136 15.21 17.53 0.41
CA THR A 136 14.24 18.63 0.35
C THR A 136 13.08 18.31 -0.59
N GLN A 137 11.99 19.08 -0.58
CA GLN A 137 10.87 18.92 -1.51
C GLN A 137 11.31 19.02 -2.97
N ARG A 138 12.23 19.93 -3.30
CA ARG A 138 12.83 20.03 -4.64
C ARG A 138 13.65 18.78 -5.01
N GLY A 139 14.34 18.21 -4.02
CA GLY A 139 15.06 16.97 -4.20
C GLY A 139 14.13 15.78 -4.41
N LEU A 140 12.95 15.71 -3.73
CA LEU A 140 11.94 14.71 -4.00
C LEU A 140 11.40 14.80 -5.44
N ILE A 141 11.13 16.02 -5.93
CA ILE A 141 10.70 16.23 -7.32
C ILE A 141 11.77 15.69 -8.28
N ALA A 142 13.03 16.08 -8.10
CA ALA A 142 14.11 15.63 -8.96
C ALA A 142 14.31 14.10 -8.91
N HIS A 143 14.29 13.52 -7.71
CA HIS A 143 14.45 12.08 -7.48
C HIS A 143 13.35 11.25 -8.17
N PHE A 144 12.09 11.54 -7.88
CA PHE A 144 10.97 10.78 -8.45
C PHE A 144 10.80 11.02 -9.95
N THR A 145 11.09 12.25 -10.46
CA THR A 145 11.08 12.54 -11.89
C THR A 145 12.14 11.73 -12.62
N ALA A 146 13.37 11.65 -12.09
CA ALA A 146 14.45 10.87 -12.70
C ALA A 146 14.08 9.38 -12.83
N ILE A 147 13.39 8.81 -11.83
CA ILE A 147 12.93 7.43 -11.90
C ILE A 147 11.77 7.30 -12.91
N ALA A 148 10.81 8.23 -12.86
CA ALA A 148 9.64 8.21 -13.73
C ALA A 148 9.99 8.40 -15.22
N ASP A 149 11.03 9.18 -15.53
CA ASP A 149 11.56 9.35 -16.89
C ASP A 149 12.25 8.09 -17.44
N ALA A 150 12.72 7.22 -16.53
CA ALA A 150 13.50 6.03 -16.89
C ALA A 150 12.65 4.77 -17.14
N VAL A 151 11.34 4.80 -16.84
CA VAL A 151 10.41 3.67 -16.97
C VAL A 151 9.14 4.06 -17.72
N ASN A 152 8.34 3.05 -18.14
CA ASN A 152 7.06 3.28 -18.81
C ASN A 152 5.86 2.81 -17.99
N VAL A 153 6.08 2.01 -16.94
CA VAL A 153 5.02 1.54 -16.04
C VAL A 153 4.61 2.61 -15.03
N PRO A 154 3.35 2.58 -14.54
CA PRO A 154 2.87 3.53 -13.55
C PRO A 154 3.60 3.41 -12.21
N ILE A 155 3.73 4.53 -11.52
CA ILE A 155 4.43 4.68 -10.25
C ILE A 155 3.44 5.07 -9.16
N ILE A 156 3.55 4.40 -8.01
CA ILE A 156 2.92 4.75 -6.74
C ILE A 156 4.00 5.38 -5.85
N LEU A 157 3.88 6.66 -5.54
CA LEU A 157 4.72 7.30 -4.52
C LEU A 157 4.37 6.71 -3.14
N TYR A 158 5.33 6.56 -2.25
CA TYR A 158 5.05 6.06 -0.90
C TYR A 158 5.49 7.06 0.15
N ASN A 159 4.49 7.67 0.81
CA ASN A 159 4.66 8.64 1.89
C ASN A 159 4.50 7.97 3.26
N ILE A 160 5.63 7.76 3.96
CA ILE A 160 5.66 7.15 5.30
C ILE A 160 6.68 7.86 6.21
N PRO A 161 6.40 9.09 6.62
CA PRO A 161 7.36 9.91 7.37
C PRO A 161 7.78 9.29 8.71
N GLY A 162 6.95 8.46 9.34
CA GLY A 162 7.29 7.75 10.57
C GLY A 162 8.47 6.78 10.42
N ARG A 163 8.77 6.29 9.20
CA ARG A 163 9.92 5.42 8.90
C ARG A 163 11.06 6.17 8.24
N THR A 164 10.75 7.09 7.34
CA THR A 164 11.75 7.74 6.49
C THR A 164 12.27 9.06 7.07
N GLY A 165 11.49 9.69 7.95
CA GLY A 165 11.77 11.05 8.44
C GLY A 165 11.57 12.13 7.36
N VAL A 166 10.90 11.79 6.25
CA VAL A 166 10.58 12.70 5.14
C VAL A 166 9.10 12.59 4.80
N ASN A 167 8.41 13.72 4.78
CA ASN A 167 7.04 13.83 4.30
C ASN A 167 7.02 14.46 2.90
N ILE A 168 6.18 13.98 2.00
CA ILE A 168 5.96 14.61 0.71
C ILE A 168 4.88 15.70 0.90
N ASP A 169 5.22 16.95 0.68
CA ASP A 169 4.24 18.04 0.78
C ASP A 169 3.20 17.94 -0.34
N VAL A 170 1.95 18.35 -0.08
CA VAL A 170 0.88 18.32 -1.09
C VAL A 170 1.27 19.07 -2.36
N ALA A 171 1.96 20.19 -2.24
CA ALA A 171 2.47 20.95 -3.40
C ALA A 171 3.48 20.14 -4.23
N THR A 172 4.30 19.31 -3.58
CA THR A 172 5.24 18.40 -4.24
C THR A 172 4.51 17.27 -4.97
N VAL A 173 3.50 16.65 -4.34
CA VAL A 173 2.65 15.66 -4.99
C VAL A 173 1.96 16.28 -6.23
N LYS A 174 1.43 17.49 -6.09
CA LYS A 174 0.77 18.21 -7.19
C LYS A 174 1.71 18.47 -8.39
N GLU A 175 2.97 18.74 -8.13
CA GLU A 175 3.98 18.89 -9.19
C GLU A 175 4.30 17.54 -9.84
N LEU A 176 4.55 16.51 -9.03
CA LEU A 176 4.85 15.15 -9.49
C LEU A 176 3.69 14.52 -10.28
N ALA A 177 2.44 14.78 -9.87
CA ALA A 177 1.24 14.28 -10.55
C ALA A 177 1.04 14.81 -11.98
N LYS A 178 1.86 15.77 -12.43
CA LYS A 178 1.91 16.21 -13.84
C LYS A 178 2.66 15.23 -14.72
N HIS A 179 3.48 14.36 -14.13
CA HIS A 179 4.23 13.36 -14.88
C HIS A 179 3.31 12.16 -15.23
N LYS A 180 3.29 11.76 -16.51
CA LYS A 180 2.37 10.74 -17.05
C LYS A 180 2.47 9.37 -16.33
N ASN A 181 3.67 9.02 -15.82
CA ASN A 181 3.92 7.75 -15.17
C ASN A 181 3.68 7.80 -13.63
N ILE A 182 3.52 8.98 -13.01
CA ILE A 182 3.20 9.08 -11.58
C ILE A 182 1.68 9.03 -11.43
N ALA A 183 1.16 7.83 -11.13
CA ALA A 183 -0.26 7.51 -11.17
C ALA A 183 -0.93 7.56 -9.80
N ALA A 184 -0.19 7.28 -8.72
CA ALA A 184 -0.77 7.12 -7.39
C ALA A 184 0.19 7.51 -6.27
N ILE A 185 -0.39 7.62 -5.06
CA ILE A 185 0.35 7.73 -3.80
C ILE A 185 -0.23 6.77 -2.77
N LYS A 186 0.63 5.97 -2.12
CA LYS A 186 0.34 5.25 -0.88
C LYS A 186 0.58 6.20 0.29
N GLU A 187 -0.49 6.61 0.95
CA GLU A 187 -0.46 7.53 2.08
C GLU A 187 -0.46 6.76 3.40
N ALA A 188 0.62 6.87 4.15
CA ALA A 188 0.83 6.18 5.42
C ALA A 188 1.39 7.10 6.52
N SER A 189 1.11 8.40 6.44
CA SER A 189 1.51 9.34 7.51
C SER A 189 0.65 9.22 8.76
N GLY A 190 -0.54 8.62 8.66
CA GLY A 190 -1.53 8.60 9.74
C GLY A 190 -2.30 9.92 9.90
N ASN A 191 -2.04 10.92 9.06
CA ASN A 191 -2.64 12.26 9.17
C ASN A 191 -3.82 12.41 8.20
N ILE A 192 -5.04 12.18 8.69
CA ILE A 192 -6.28 12.32 7.90
C ILE A 192 -6.44 13.73 7.32
N SER A 193 -6.05 14.79 8.04
CA SER A 193 -6.13 16.16 7.53
C SER A 193 -5.19 16.38 6.34
N TYR A 194 -4.00 15.79 6.37
CA TYR A 194 -3.09 15.80 5.22
C TYR A 194 -3.69 15.02 4.05
N ALA A 195 -4.22 13.82 4.29
CA ALA A 195 -4.87 13.00 3.26
C ALA A 195 -6.06 13.72 2.62
N ALA A 196 -6.91 14.40 3.42
CA ALA A 196 -8.02 15.18 2.90
C ALA A 196 -7.55 16.32 1.99
N LYS A 197 -6.51 17.06 2.40
CA LYS A 197 -5.92 18.13 1.58
C LYS A 197 -5.30 17.57 0.29
N LEU A 198 -4.59 16.44 0.38
CA LEU A 198 -4.00 15.74 -0.76
C LEU A 198 -5.07 15.37 -1.79
N ILE A 199 -6.16 14.74 -1.36
CA ILE A 199 -7.26 14.33 -2.23
C ILE A 199 -7.95 15.57 -2.83
N ALA A 200 -8.18 16.61 -2.04
CA ALA A 200 -8.81 17.84 -2.52
C ALA A 200 -7.99 18.55 -3.62
N GLU A 201 -6.66 18.58 -3.49
CA GLU A 201 -5.78 19.31 -4.42
C GLU A 201 -5.26 18.47 -5.58
N CYS A 202 -5.14 17.14 -5.39
CA CYS A 202 -4.47 16.25 -6.33
C CYS A 202 -5.34 15.09 -6.82
N GLY A 203 -6.45 14.77 -6.16
CA GLY A 203 -7.25 13.56 -6.39
C GLY A 203 -7.82 13.37 -7.80
N ASP A 204 -7.86 14.43 -8.61
CA ASP A 204 -8.24 14.31 -10.01
C ASP A 204 -7.08 13.82 -10.91
N ASN A 205 -5.84 13.99 -10.45
CA ASN A 205 -4.64 13.70 -11.25
C ASN A 205 -3.85 12.51 -10.73
N ILE A 206 -4.07 12.08 -9.47
CA ILE A 206 -3.34 10.99 -8.83
C ILE A 206 -4.29 10.18 -7.97
N ASP A 207 -4.17 8.85 -7.98
CA ASP A 207 -4.92 8.00 -7.06
C ASP A 207 -4.29 7.98 -5.68
N VAL A 208 -5.12 7.90 -4.64
CA VAL A 208 -4.66 7.77 -3.26
C VAL A 208 -5.05 6.39 -2.74
N TYR A 209 -4.09 5.68 -2.17
CA TYR A 209 -4.30 4.42 -1.44
C TYR A 209 -3.95 4.62 0.03
N SER A 210 -4.77 4.09 0.93
CA SER A 210 -4.37 4.00 2.33
C SER A 210 -3.16 3.07 2.47
N GLY A 211 -2.16 3.49 3.23
CA GLY A 211 -1.05 2.63 3.65
C GLY A 211 -1.23 2.11 5.07
N ASN A 212 -2.32 2.48 5.74
CA ASN A 212 -2.66 2.13 7.11
C ASN A 212 -4.01 1.41 7.16
N ASP A 213 -4.05 0.22 7.73
CA ASP A 213 -5.26 -0.60 7.80
C ASP A 213 -6.33 0.00 8.72
N ASP A 214 -5.96 0.72 9.76
CA ASP A 214 -6.88 1.47 10.64
C ASP A 214 -7.54 2.69 9.96
N GLN A 215 -7.08 3.05 8.77
CA GLN A 215 -7.55 4.21 8.01
C GLN A 215 -8.15 3.85 6.64
N ILE A 216 -8.49 2.58 6.40
CA ILE A 216 -9.11 2.16 5.13
C ILE A 216 -10.38 2.97 4.89
N VAL A 217 -11.36 2.86 5.79
CA VAL A 217 -12.66 3.51 5.63
C VAL A 217 -12.55 5.04 5.69
N PRO A 218 -11.82 5.66 6.63
CA PRO A 218 -11.60 7.10 6.63
C PRO A 218 -11.05 7.65 5.32
N LEU A 219 -9.99 7.06 4.75
CA LEU A 219 -9.42 7.56 3.50
C LEU A 219 -10.32 7.29 2.30
N MET A 220 -10.94 6.12 2.22
CA MET A 220 -11.86 5.80 1.12
C MET A 220 -13.12 6.67 1.15
N SER A 221 -13.60 7.09 2.33
CA SER A 221 -14.70 8.05 2.45
C SER A 221 -14.36 9.44 1.91
N LEU A 222 -13.08 9.79 1.86
CA LEU A 222 -12.58 11.02 1.24
C LEU A 222 -12.33 10.87 -0.27
N GLY A 223 -12.37 9.65 -0.82
CA GLY A 223 -12.18 9.39 -2.25
C GLY A 223 -10.92 8.59 -2.60
N ALA A 224 -10.22 8.02 -1.61
CA ALA A 224 -9.15 7.07 -1.89
C ALA A 224 -9.70 5.84 -2.63
N LYS A 225 -8.85 5.20 -3.45
CA LYS A 225 -9.23 4.10 -4.34
C LYS A 225 -9.14 2.72 -3.69
N GLY A 226 -8.52 2.65 -2.52
CA GLY A 226 -8.32 1.38 -1.81
C GLY A 226 -7.22 1.48 -0.76
N VAL A 227 -6.67 0.32 -0.43
CA VAL A 227 -5.62 0.14 0.58
C VAL A 227 -4.50 -0.75 0.04
N ILE A 228 -3.27 -0.49 0.48
CA ILE A 228 -2.14 -1.41 0.39
C ILE A 228 -1.88 -1.93 1.80
N SER A 229 -2.41 -3.10 2.09
CA SER A 229 -2.75 -3.64 3.40
C SER A 229 -1.70 -4.60 3.96
N VAL A 230 -1.57 -4.65 5.28
CA VAL A 230 -0.94 -5.73 6.05
C VAL A 230 -2.00 -6.69 6.61
N LEU A 231 -3.17 -6.17 7.00
CA LEU A 231 -4.30 -6.95 7.53
C LEU A 231 -4.75 -8.06 6.57
N SER A 232 -4.66 -7.83 5.26
CA SER A 232 -5.01 -8.82 4.22
C SER A 232 -4.22 -10.13 4.31
N HIS A 233 -3.12 -10.21 5.05
CA HIS A 233 -2.44 -11.49 5.26
C HIS A 233 -3.32 -12.47 6.05
N VAL A 234 -3.98 -12.01 7.08
CA VAL A 234 -4.72 -12.86 8.03
C VAL A 234 -6.22 -12.95 7.72
N ILE A 235 -6.80 -11.91 7.11
CA ILE A 235 -8.22 -11.84 6.71
C ILE A 235 -8.37 -11.21 5.31
N PRO A 236 -7.86 -11.86 4.26
CA PRO A 236 -7.85 -11.28 2.90
C PRO A 236 -9.25 -10.98 2.36
N ALA A 237 -10.20 -11.91 2.49
CA ALA A 237 -11.54 -11.74 1.98
C ALA A 237 -12.29 -10.61 2.68
N GLU A 238 -12.15 -10.49 3.99
CA GLU A 238 -12.77 -9.43 4.79
C GLU A 238 -12.15 -8.07 4.49
N THR A 239 -10.82 -8.01 4.26
CA THR A 239 -10.14 -6.76 3.89
C THR A 239 -10.59 -6.29 2.51
N HIS A 240 -10.68 -7.19 1.54
CA HIS A 240 -11.26 -6.91 0.22
C HIS A 240 -12.71 -6.43 0.35
N GLN A 241 -13.55 -7.15 1.11
CA GLN A 241 -14.95 -6.80 1.30
C GLN A 241 -15.14 -5.44 1.97
N MET A 242 -14.29 -5.07 2.93
CA MET A 242 -14.30 -3.75 3.58
C MET A 242 -14.06 -2.64 2.55
N ALA A 243 -13.04 -2.81 1.70
CA ALA A 243 -12.75 -1.87 0.63
C ALA A 243 -13.88 -1.83 -0.42
N GLN A 244 -14.45 -2.99 -0.78
CA GLN A 244 -15.56 -3.08 -1.72
C GLN A 244 -16.81 -2.34 -1.20
N TYR A 245 -17.15 -2.49 0.08
CA TYR A 245 -18.24 -1.71 0.67
C TYR A 245 -18.02 -0.19 0.56
N CYS A 246 -16.78 0.28 0.69
CA CYS A 246 -16.49 1.70 0.46
C CYS A 246 -16.70 2.10 -1.01
N LEU A 247 -16.25 1.28 -1.96
CA LEU A 247 -16.43 1.51 -3.41
C LEU A 247 -17.91 1.53 -3.80
N ASP A 248 -18.73 0.71 -3.14
CA ASP A 248 -20.18 0.63 -3.34
C ASP A 248 -20.94 1.73 -2.56
N ASN A 249 -20.25 2.68 -1.94
CA ASN A 249 -20.82 3.72 -1.07
C ASN A 249 -21.58 3.18 0.18
N ASN A 250 -21.34 1.93 0.58
CA ASN A 250 -21.89 1.32 1.78
C ASN A 250 -20.97 1.52 2.98
N PHE A 251 -20.70 2.78 3.31
CA PHE A 251 -19.80 3.13 4.41
C PHE A 251 -20.26 2.64 5.78
N ALA A 252 -21.58 2.43 5.98
CA ALA A 252 -22.09 1.89 7.25
C ALA A 252 -21.60 0.45 7.47
N ALA A 253 -21.60 -0.40 6.44
CA ALA A 253 -21.09 -1.77 6.51
C ALA A 253 -19.55 -1.78 6.64
N ALA A 254 -18.86 -0.96 5.84
CA ALA A 254 -17.41 -0.83 5.88
C ALA A 254 -16.92 -0.41 7.29
N MET A 255 -17.54 0.62 7.87
CA MET A 255 -17.19 1.12 9.20
C MET A 255 -17.41 0.07 10.30
N LYS A 256 -18.48 -0.73 10.18
CA LYS A 256 -18.72 -1.84 11.13
C LYS A 256 -17.54 -2.82 11.10
N MET A 257 -17.08 -3.23 9.93
CA MET A 257 -15.93 -4.10 9.78
C MET A 257 -14.63 -3.45 10.28
N GLN A 258 -14.39 -2.18 9.93
CA GLN A 258 -13.21 -1.42 10.40
C GLN A 258 -13.10 -1.43 11.93
N ILE A 259 -14.22 -1.22 12.63
CA ILE A 259 -14.25 -1.21 14.11
C ILE A 259 -14.16 -2.63 14.68
N GLU A 260 -14.79 -3.62 14.03
CA GLU A 260 -14.73 -5.02 14.43
C GLU A 260 -13.31 -5.58 14.46
N TYR A 261 -12.51 -5.24 13.43
CA TYR A 261 -11.12 -5.73 13.30
C TYR A 261 -10.07 -4.77 13.86
N LEU A 262 -10.45 -3.67 14.51
CA LEU A 262 -9.49 -2.63 14.95
C LEU A 262 -8.44 -3.16 15.93
N ASP A 263 -8.80 -4.06 16.83
CA ASP A 263 -7.86 -4.70 17.76
C ASP A 263 -6.82 -5.55 17.02
N LEU A 264 -7.27 -6.37 16.06
CA LEU A 264 -6.39 -7.18 15.22
C LEU A 264 -5.45 -6.30 14.38
N ILE A 265 -5.99 -5.23 13.78
CA ILE A 265 -5.19 -4.24 13.04
C ILE A 265 -4.09 -3.68 13.93
N ASN A 266 -4.43 -3.23 15.15
CA ASN A 266 -3.46 -2.64 16.07
C ASN A 266 -2.41 -3.67 16.52
N ASP A 267 -2.80 -4.91 16.76
CA ASP A 267 -1.89 -5.96 17.23
C ASP A 267 -0.94 -6.44 16.11
N LEU A 268 -1.30 -6.29 14.83
CA LEU A 268 -0.39 -6.52 13.71
C LEU A 268 0.71 -5.43 13.59
N PHE A 269 0.61 -4.35 14.36
CA PHE A 269 1.59 -3.26 14.43
C PHE A 269 2.09 -2.99 15.86
N ILE A 270 1.85 -3.93 16.79
CA ILE A 270 2.28 -3.79 18.19
C ILE A 270 3.81 -3.75 18.34
N GLU A 271 4.52 -4.37 17.41
CA GLU A 271 5.96 -4.22 17.18
C GLU A 271 6.22 -3.76 15.75
N VAL A 272 7.48 -3.61 15.39
CA VAL A 272 7.86 -3.15 14.05
C VAL A 272 7.39 -4.14 12.98
N ASN A 273 6.51 -3.69 12.08
CA ASN A 273 6.11 -4.47 10.89
C ASN A 273 7.36 -4.77 10.02
N PRO A 274 7.60 -6.04 9.59
CA PRO A 274 6.66 -7.18 9.52
C PRO A 274 6.72 -8.20 10.67
N ILE A 275 7.36 -7.93 11.80
CA ILE A 275 7.51 -8.91 12.88
C ILE A 275 6.14 -9.49 13.30
N PRO A 276 5.11 -8.68 13.67
CA PRO A 276 3.83 -9.23 14.10
C PRO A 276 3.07 -9.98 13.00
N VAL A 277 3.09 -9.51 11.76
CA VAL A 277 2.36 -10.17 10.68
C VAL A 277 2.99 -11.51 10.31
N LYS A 278 4.32 -11.66 10.31
CA LYS A 278 4.96 -12.98 10.08
C LYS A 278 4.66 -13.93 11.23
N GLU A 279 4.69 -13.46 12.48
CA GLU A 279 4.28 -14.26 13.63
C GLU A 279 2.80 -14.67 13.54
N ALA A 280 1.90 -13.76 13.16
CA ALA A 280 0.48 -14.08 12.94
C ALA A 280 0.30 -15.16 11.87
N MET A 281 1.01 -15.04 10.74
CA MET A 281 0.96 -16.03 9.66
C MET A 281 1.44 -17.41 10.14
N ASN A 282 2.53 -17.47 10.90
CA ASN A 282 2.99 -18.73 11.52
C ASN A 282 1.93 -19.29 12.50
N MET A 283 1.28 -18.43 13.31
CA MET A 283 0.24 -18.86 14.25
C MET A 283 -1.00 -19.43 13.56
N ILE A 284 -1.37 -18.94 12.38
CA ILE A 284 -2.54 -19.42 11.62
C ILE A 284 -2.22 -20.58 10.67
N GLY A 285 -0.97 -21.08 10.70
CA GLY A 285 -0.56 -22.31 10.03
C GLY A 285 0.23 -22.17 8.74
N TRP A 286 0.65 -20.95 8.36
CA TRP A 286 1.58 -20.72 7.27
C TRP A 286 3.03 -20.93 7.74
N ASN A 287 3.92 -21.24 6.83
CA ASN A 287 5.36 -21.32 7.10
C ASN A 287 6.06 -20.01 6.67
N ALA A 288 5.64 -18.87 7.29
CA ALA A 288 6.22 -17.57 6.99
C ALA A 288 7.69 -17.46 7.43
N GLY A 289 8.10 -18.28 8.38
CA GLY A 289 9.45 -18.32 8.91
C GLY A 289 9.84 -17.08 9.73
N PRO A 290 11.14 -16.92 10.06
CA PRO A 290 11.65 -15.78 10.81
C PRO A 290 11.79 -14.52 9.94
N CYS A 291 11.95 -13.36 10.57
CA CYS A 291 12.50 -12.18 9.92
C CYS A 291 14.02 -12.27 9.85
N ARG A 292 14.65 -11.59 8.86
CA ARG A 292 16.10 -11.36 8.85
C ARG A 292 16.48 -10.22 9.80
N LEU A 293 17.63 -10.33 10.45
CA LEU A 293 18.20 -9.21 11.22
C LEU A 293 18.33 -7.95 10.32
N PRO A 294 18.09 -6.74 10.86
CA PRO A 294 17.98 -6.40 12.30
C PRO A 294 16.61 -6.66 12.93
N LEU A 295 15.63 -7.15 12.18
CA LEU A 295 14.34 -7.54 12.74
C LEU A 295 14.51 -8.85 13.53
N TYR A 296 13.98 -8.87 14.75
CA TYR A 296 14.15 -9.98 15.69
C TYR A 296 12.80 -10.60 16.07
N GLU A 297 12.83 -11.70 16.77
CA GLU A 297 11.62 -12.38 17.23
C GLU A 297 10.73 -11.47 18.07
N MET A 298 9.43 -11.62 17.90
CA MET A 298 8.42 -10.94 18.70
C MET A 298 8.51 -11.38 20.16
N SER A 299 8.33 -10.45 21.10
CA SER A 299 8.33 -10.75 22.53
C SER A 299 7.20 -11.70 22.90
N ASP A 300 7.40 -12.54 23.96
CA ASP A 300 6.37 -13.49 24.40
C ASP A 300 5.08 -12.80 24.84
N GLU A 301 5.18 -11.63 25.48
CA GLU A 301 4.03 -10.82 25.88
C GLU A 301 3.20 -10.42 24.65
N HIS A 302 3.86 -9.88 23.63
CA HIS A 302 3.18 -9.45 22.41
C HIS A 302 2.68 -10.65 21.58
N LYS A 303 3.41 -11.77 21.54
CA LYS A 303 2.91 -13.04 20.96
C LYS A 303 1.61 -13.50 21.62
N ALA A 304 1.55 -13.45 22.96
CA ALA A 304 0.34 -13.82 23.68
C ALA A 304 -0.84 -12.90 23.36
N LYS A 305 -0.59 -11.59 23.26
CA LYS A 305 -1.62 -10.60 22.90
C LYS A 305 -2.11 -10.80 21.47
N LEU A 306 -1.20 -10.93 20.50
CA LEU A 306 -1.55 -11.20 19.10
C LEU A 306 -2.37 -12.49 18.95
N ARG A 307 -1.95 -13.57 19.64
CA ARG A 307 -2.70 -14.84 19.66
C ARG A 307 -4.11 -14.67 20.21
N ALA A 308 -4.29 -13.87 21.26
CA ALA A 308 -5.61 -13.60 21.83
C ALA A 308 -6.51 -12.85 20.83
N SER A 309 -5.96 -11.88 20.11
CA SER A 309 -6.66 -11.17 19.05
C SER A 309 -7.04 -12.10 17.89
N LEU A 310 -6.11 -12.92 17.39
CA LEU A 310 -6.39 -13.91 16.34
C LEU A 310 -7.48 -14.91 16.79
N ARG A 311 -7.44 -15.36 18.07
CA ARG A 311 -8.47 -16.27 18.62
C ARG A 311 -9.85 -15.61 18.70
N LYS A 312 -9.92 -14.35 19.11
CA LYS A 312 -11.17 -13.59 19.15
C LYS A 312 -11.87 -13.56 17.79
N HIS A 313 -11.09 -13.49 16.72
CA HIS A 313 -11.58 -13.49 15.34
C HIS A 313 -11.64 -14.89 14.69
N GLY A 314 -11.45 -15.97 15.48
CA GLY A 314 -11.60 -17.35 15.02
C GLY A 314 -10.49 -17.85 14.08
N LEU A 315 -9.36 -17.14 14.01
CA LEU A 315 -8.24 -17.47 13.13
C LEU A 315 -7.29 -18.52 13.72
N VAL A 316 -7.27 -18.68 15.03
CA VAL A 316 -6.55 -19.73 15.77
C VAL A 316 -7.43 -20.33 16.85
N LYS A 317 -7.11 -21.58 17.27
CA LYS A 317 -7.81 -22.29 18.35
C LYS A 317 -7.42 -21.80 19.74
#